data_d7ae8733ed5a68ca13289816a19ad0bd
#
_entry.id   d7ae8733ed5a68ca13289816a19ad0bd
#
_cell.length_a   1.000
_cell.length_b   1.000
_cell.length_c   1.000
_cell.angle_alpha   90.00
_cell.angle_beta   90.00
_cell.angle_gamma   90.00
#
_symmetry.space_group_name_H-M   'P 1'
#
loop_
_entity.id
_entity.type
_entity.pdbx_description
1 polymer ?
#
loop_
_entity_poly.entity_id
_entity_poly.type
_entity_poly.pdbx_seq_one_letter_code
_entity_poly.pdbx_strand_id
1 'polypeptide(L)'
;MKGYGRANREDREPVTVDTVFKIGSVRKQFIATAVMLLVRQGRISLDDSISNYFDDLPPPWKSITIRQLLSHTAGLPRESPLFNGLSGHSLTQRTETAICLWPCG
;
A
#
# COMPACT_ATOMS: atom_id res chain seq x y z
N MET A 1 -30.66 -2.73 4.15
CA MET A 1 -29.66 -2.32 3.15
C MET A 1 -29.97 -3.03 1.85
N LYS A 2 -29.82 -2.42 0.67
CA LYS A 2 -30.16 -3.03 -0.61
C LYS A 2 -28.93 -3.02 -1.52
N GLY A 3 -28.55 -4.17 -2.07
CA GLY A 3 -27.50 -4.28 -3.08
C GLY A 3 -28.03 -3.95 -4.50
N TYR A 4 -27.20 -3.38 -5.34
CA TYR A 4 -27.50 -3.07 -6.72
C TYR A 4 -26.42 -3.65 -7.64
N GLY A 5 -26.85 -4.20 -8.78
CA GLY A 5 -25.94 -4.77 -9.76
C GLY A 5 -25.58 -6.22 -9.51
N ARG A 6 -24.51 -6.68 -10.16
CA ARG A 6 -24.01 -8.07 -10.09
C ARG A 6 -22.62 -8.10 -9.48
N ALA A 7 -22.39 -8.98 -8.53
CA ALA A 7 -21.09 -9.24 -7.92
C ALA A 7 -20.18 -9.99 -8.91
N ASN A 8 -20.74 -10.93 -9.66
CA ASN A 8 -20.06 -11.67 -10.72
C ASN A 8 -20.91 -11.65 -12.00
N ARG A 9 -20.30 -11.29 -13.12
CA ARG A 9 -20.97 -11.23 -14.42
C ARG A 9 -21.14 -12.61 -15.05
N GLU A 10 -20.16 -13.48 -14.87
CA GLU A 10 -20.15 -14.83 -15.46
C GLU A 10 -21.21 -15.71 -14.80
N ASP A 11 -21.23 -15.73 -13.48
CA ASP A 11 -22.16 -16.52 -12.68
C ASP A 11 -23.52 -15.81 -12.44
N ARG A 12 -23.65 -14.58 -12.95
CA ARG A 12 -24.87 -13.74 -12.79
C ARG A 12 -25.25 -13.50 -11.32
N GLU A 13 -24.30 -13.61 -10.42
CA GLU A 13 -24.52 -13.46 -8.99
C GLU A 13 -24.87 -12.01 -8.62
N PRO A 14 -26.00 -11.76 -7.92
CA PRO A 14 -26.36 -10.40 -7.53
C PRO A 14 -25.48 -9.89 -6.38
N VAL A 15 -25.32 -8.58 -6.28
CA VAL A 15 -24.71 -7.95 -5.10
C VAL A 15 -25.66 -8.06 -3.93
N THR A 16 -25.18 -8.62 -2.83
CA THR A 16 -25.89 -8.73 -1.55
C THR A 16 -25.17 -7.94 -0.45
N VAL A 17 -25.75 -7.90 0.74
CA VAL A 17 -25.11 -7.28 1.91
C VAL A 17 -23.85 -8.01 2.36
N ASP A 18 -23.73 -9.28 2.01
CA ASP A 18 -22.59 -10.15 2.35
C ASP A 18 -21.52 -10.19 1.27
N THR A 19 -21.72 -9.46 0.14
CA THR A 19 -20.75 -9.42 -0.95
C THR A 19 -19.47 -8.72 -0.49
N VAL A 20 -18.34 -9.41 -0.60
CA VAL A 20 -17.01 -8.89 -0.24
C VAL A 20 -16.38 -8.18 -1.42
N PHE A 21 -16.02 -6.91 -1.24
CA PHE A 21 -15.33 -6.11 -2.23
C PHE A 21 -13.88 -5.87 -1.84
N LYS A 22 -12.96 -5.93 -2.82
CA LYS A 22 -11.59 -5.47 -2.63
C LYS A 22 -11.59 -3.95 -2.53
N ILE A 23 -11.20 -3.42 -1.38
CA ILE A 23 -11.10 -1.96 -1.16
C ILE A 23 -9.82 -1.35 -1.70
N GLY A 24 -8.87 -2.16 -2.19
CA GLY A 24 -7.62 -1.70 -2.81
C GLY A 24 -6.85 -0.73 -1.92
N SER A 25 -6.49 0.43 -2.48
CA SER A 25 -5.67 1.44 -1.80
C SER A 25 -6.37 2.17 -0.66
N VAL A 26 -7.68 2.03 -0.49
CA VAL A 26 -8.41 2.62 0.66
C VAL A 26 -7.84 2.10 1.99
N ARG A 27 -7.34 0.85 2.04
CA ARG A 27 -6.68 0.31 3.24
C ARG A 27 -5.47 1.13 3.72
N LYS A 28 -4.82 1.89 2.83
CA LYS A 28 -3.65 2.73 3.20
C LYS A 28 -4.01 3.78 4.25
N GLN A 29 -5.23 4.30 4.21
CA GLN A 29 -5.72 5.27 5.20
C GLN A 29 -5.78 4.65 6.60
N PHE A 30 -6.20 3.39 6.70
CA PHE A 30 -6.23 2.68 7.98
C PHE A 30 -4.82 2.43 8.53
N ILE A 31 -3.88 2.04 7.65
CA ILE A 31 -2.47 1.86 8.02
C ILE A 31 -1.88 3.20 8.49
N ALA A 32 -2.09 4.28 7.72
CA ALA A 32 -1.61 5.61 8.10
C ALA A 32 -2.17 6.06 9.45
N THR A 33 -3.45 5.81 9.70
CA THR A 33 -4.08 6.11 10.99
C THR A 33 -3.43 5.31 12.12
N ALA A 34 -3.17 4.01 11.92
CA ALA A 34 -2.50 3.18 12.92
C ALA A 34 -1.08 3.70 13.23
N VAL A 35 -0.32 4.10 12.21
CA VAL A 35 1.00 4.72 12.40
C VAL A 35 0.88 6.02 13.19
N MET A 36 -0.09 6.88 12.88
CA MET A 36 -0.29 8.12 13.60
C MET A 36 -0.71 7.90 15.07
N LEU A 37 -1.42 6.81 15.37
CA LEU A 37 -1.70 6.43 16.76
C LEU A 37 -0.41 6.05 17.51
N LEU A 38 0.52 5.34 16.88
CA LEU A 38 1.82 5.02 17.46
C LEU A 38 2.67 6.28 17.69
N VAL A 39 2.63 7.23 16.75
CA VAL A 39 3.27 8.54 16.91
C VAL A 39 2.68 9.28 18.12
N ARG A 40 1.36 9.32 18.25
CA ARG A 40 0.67 9.94 19.38
C ARG A 40 1.05 9.30 20.72
N GLN A 41 1.30 8.00 20.73
CA GLN A 41 1.75 7.25 21.93
C GLN A 41 3.25 7.45 22.23
N GLY A 42 3.99 8.20 21.41
CA GLY A 42 5.43 8.40 21.56
C GLY A 42 6.27 7.15 21.27
N ARG A 43 5.70 6.14 20.62
CA ARG A 43 6.39 4.87 20.31
C ARG A 43 7.26 4.97 19.06
N ILE A 44 6.91 5.84 18.14
CA ILE A 44 7.64 6.13 16.92
C ILE A 44 7.59 7.63 16.64
N SER A 45 8.56 8.14 15.89
CA SER A 45 8.56 9.52 15.39
C SER A 45 8.39 9.55 13.87
N LEU A 46 7.73 10.56 13.33
CA LEU A 46 7.60 10.75 11.89
C LEU A 46 8.96 10.96 11.21
N ASP A 47 9.93 11.49 11.93
CA ASP A 47 11.28 11.78 11.44
C ASP A 47 12.25 10.60 11.66
N ASP A 48 11.78 9.53 12.30
CA ASP A 48 12.58 8.31 12.43
C ASP A 48 12.83 7.69 11.06
N SER A 49 14.05 7.19 10.87
CA SER A 49 14.38 6.37 9.72
C SER A 49 13.74 4.99 9.86
N ILE A 50 13.26 4.44 8.74
CA ILE A 50 12.73 3.07 8.71
C ILE A 50 13.78 2.03 9.08
N SER A 51 15.08 2.33 8.93
CA SER A 51 16.18 1.46 9.37
C SER A 51 16.23 1.23 10.89
N ASN A 52 15.55 2.06 11.68
CA ASN A 52 15.42 1.84 13.13
C ASN A 52 14.48 0.67 13.46
N TYR A 53 13.66 0.24 12.49
CA TYR A 53 12.61 -0.76 12.68
C TYR A 53 12.80 -2.00 11.80
N PHE A 54 13.63 -1.90 10.76
CA PHE A 54 13.89 -2.98 9.80
C PHE A 54 15.39 -3.10 9.54
N ASP A 55 15.95 -4.28 9.81
CA ASP A 55 17.39 -4.53 9.69
C ASP A 55 17.80 -4.81 8.23
N ASP A 56 16.98 -5.54 7.47
CA ASP A 56 17.27 -6.02 6.11
C ASP A 56 16.81 -5.05 5.01
N LEU A 57 17.19 -3.77 5.12
CA LEU A 57 16.86 -2.79 4.10
C LEU A 57 18.00 -2.59 3.11
N PRO A 58 17.69 -2.47 1.80
CA PRO A 58 18.65 -2.03 0.80
C PRO A 58 19.29 -0.69 1.20
N PRO A 59 20.61 -0.48 0.94
CA PRO A 59 21.30 0.73 1.36
C PRO A 59 20.60 2.05 0.99
N PRO A 60 20.00 2.20 -0.22
CA PRO A 60 19.30 3.44 -0.58
C PRO A 60 18.06 3.73 0.27
N TRP A 61 17.47 2.72 0.90
CA TRP A 61 16.22 2.86 1.67
C TRP A 61 16.45 3.17 3.14
N LYS A 62 17.68 3.01 3.62
CA LYS A 62 18.01 3.20 5.04
C LYS A 62 17.78 4.62 5.54
N SER A 63 17.82 5.62 4.66
CA SER A 63 17.59 7.03 4.99
C SER A 63 16.13 7.49 4.85
N ILE A 64 15.23 6.60 4.40
CA ILE A 64 13.81 6.94 4.24
C ILE A 64 13.18 7.12 5.62
N THR A 65 12.42 8.19 5.78
CA THR A 65 11.68 8.46 7.03
C THR A 65 10.24 7.96 6.97
N ILE A 66 9.64 7.74 8.14
CA ILE A 66 8.21 7.38 8.25
C ILE A 66 7.34 8.48 7.61
N ARG A 67 7.69 9.73 7.77
CA ARG A 67 7.02 10.87 7.12
C ARG A 67 6.99 10.72 5.61
N GLN A 68 8.13 10.40 4.99
CA GLN A 68 8.23 10.21 3.54
C GLN A 68 7.39 9.04 3.03
N LEU A 69 7.29 7.95 3.79
CA LEU A 69 6.41 6.83 3.45
C LEU A 69 4.93 7.24 3.49
N LEU A 70 4.51 7.94 4.55
CA LEU A 70 3.11 8.35 4.70
C LEU A 70 2.68 9.39 3.68
N SER A 71 3.61 10.26 3.23
CA SER A 71 3.36 11.28 2.21
C SER A 71 3.61 10.82 0.79
N HIS A 72 4.01 9.55 0.59
CA HIS A 72 4.38 8.98 -0.72
C HIS A 72 5.53 9.74 -1.43
N THR A 73 6.46 10.31 -0.68
CA THR A 73 7.62 11.06 -1.20
C THR A 73 8.95 10.30 -1.03
N ALA A 74 8.88 9.02 -0.65
CA ALA A 74 10.07 8.20 -0.38
C ALA A 74 10.84 7.77 -1.64
N GLY A 75 10.30 7.99 -2.85
CA GLY A 75 10.95 7.57 -4.10
C GLY A 75 11.02 6.06 -4.31
N LEU A 76 10.19 5.29 -3.59
CA LEU A 76 10.14 3.84 -3.75
C LEU A 76 9.51 3.47 -5.10
N PRO A 77 10.04 2.45 -5.78
CA PRO A 77 9.44 1.95 -7.01
C PRO A 77 8.05 1.38 -6.73
N ARG A 78 7.13 1.58 -7.66
CA ARG A 78 5.74 1.12 -7.55
C ARG A 78 5.65 -0.40 -7.42
N GLU A 79 6.57 -1.11 -8.07
CA GLU A 79 6.69 -2.56 -8.04
C GLU A 79 8.05 -2.93 -7.45
N SER A 80 8.05 -3.37 -6.22
CA SER A 80 9.26 -3.91 -5.61
C SER A 80 9.47 -5.37 -6.06
N PRO A 81 10.69 -5.81 -6.38
CA PRO A 81 11.01 -7.21 -6.63
C PRO A 81 10.57 -8.15 -5.51
N LEU A 82 10.47 -7.65 -4.28
CA LEU A 82 9.95 -8.37 -3.12
C LEU A 82 8.46 -8.76 -3.27
N PHE A 83 7.68 -8.03 -4.07
CA PHE A 83 6.26 -8.35 -4.31
C PHE A 83 6.06 -9.37 -5.43
N ASN A 84 6.99 -9.49 -6.36
CA ASN A 84 6.89 -10.44 -7.49
C ASN A 84 7.00 -11.91 -7.04
N GLY A 85 7.60 -12.18 -5.88
CA GLY A 85 7.68 -13.53 -5.30
C GLY A 85 6.37 -14.04 -4.68
N LEU A 86 5.45 -13.14 -4.32
CA LEU A 86 4.21 -13.48 -3.61
C LEU A 86 2.98 -13.55 -4.53
N SER A 87 3.03 -13.01 -5.73
CA SER A 87 1.87 -12.91 -6.61
C SER A 87 1.80 -13.93 -7.75
N GLY A 88 2.84 -14.75 -7.96
CA GLY A 88 2.84 -15.84 -8.96
C GLY A 88 2.54 -15.40 -10.41
N HIS A 89 2.45 -14.11 -10.67
CA HIS A 89 2.19 -13.56 -12.00
C HIS A 89 3.46 -12.92 -12.53
N SER A 90 4.00 -13.53 -13.57
CA SER A 90 5.04 -12.96 -14.42
C SER A 90 4.54 -11.64 -15.02
N LEU A 91 4.85 -10.55 -14.35
CA LEU A 91 4.68 -9.22 -14.91
C LEU A 91 5.90 -8.91 -15.77
N THR A 92 5.69 -8.88 -17.05
CA THR A 92 6.61 -8.36 -18.06
C THR A 92 7.20 -7.04 -17.55
N GLN A 93 8.52 -6.99 -17.38
CA GLN A 93 9.26 -5.81 -16.99
C GLN A 93 8.89 -4.62 -17.88
N ARG A 94 8.13 -3.70 -17.35
CA ARG A 94 8.19 -2.31 -17.76
C ARG A 94 8.94 -1.56 -16.67
N THR A 95 10.20 -1.29 -16.95
CA THR A 95 11.02 -0.32 -16.26
C THR A 95 10.44 1.08 -16.53
N GLU A 96 9.40 1.43 -15.83
CA GLU A 96 9.00 2.81 -15.68
C GLU A 96 9.22 3.20 -14.22
N THR A 97 10.25 4.00 -14.03
CA THR A 97 10.53 4.73 -12.79
C THR A 97 9.37 5.72 -12.57
N ALA A 98 8.22 5.19 -12.20
CA ALA A 98 7.11 6.02 -11.79
C ALA A 98 7.29 6.34 -10.31
N ILE A 99 7.89 7.48 -10.03
CA ILE A 99 7.69 8.18 -8.77
C ILE A 99 6.19 8.23 -8.57
N CYS A 100 5.70 7.54 -7.53
CA CYS A 100 4.29 7.63 -7.16
C CYS A 100 4.01 9.03 -6.62
N LEU A 101 3.90 9.99 -7.51
CA LEU A 101 3.17 11.22 -7.29
C LEU A 101 1.70 10.86 -7.51
N TRP A 102 0.92 11.03 -6.48
CA TRP A 102 -0.55 11.05 -6.49
C TRP A 102 -1.12 11.85 -7.68
N PRO A 103 -2.31 11.56 -8.16
CA PRO A 103 -3.22 10.42 -8.05
C PRO A 103 -3.42 9.74 -9.39
N CYS A 104 -3.43 8.45 -9.43
CA CYS A 104 -4.09 7.80 -10.54
C CYS A 104 -5.54 7.53 -10.11
N GLY A 105 -6.45 8.29 -10.73
CA GLY A 105 -7.88 8.05 -10.66
C GLY A 105 -8.26 6.66 -11.13
#